data_c58b450786c25687491f0496ab6458c2
#
_entry.id   c58b450786c25687491f0496ab6458c2
#
_cell.length_a   1.000
_cell.length_b   1.000
_cell.length_c   1.000
_cell.angle_alpha   90.00
_cell.angle_beta   90.00
_cell.angle_gamma   90.00
#
_symmetry.space_group_name_H-M   'P 1'
#
loop_
_entity.id
_entity.type
_entity.pdbx_description
1 polymer ?
#
loop_
_entity_poly.entity_id
_entity_poly.type
_entity_poly.pdbx_seq_one_letter_code
_entity_poly.pdbx_strand_id
1 'polypeptide(L)'
;FYFSMFDAESGKPYTAAWKSILDPNEFWTRWPVASATKMCKAYSQDVAFNGKRVGGCMWNGPTWPHANSIVLSAMAATLREFPESPLTVDKMYELLKSFTMAQFKDQDVHFPWTGEYYSGDDAKWRTDQRDYNHSTYIDILIADIAGLRPRNDDVIEVHPLFSAQMPPFVIDGIRHLGWGLRIDE
;
A
#
# COMPACT_ATOMS: atom_id res chain seq x y z
N PHE A 1 4.04 -5.46 10.22
CA PHE A 1 2.64 -4.99 10.05
C PHE A 1 1.58 -6.01 10.42
N TYR A 2 1.95 -7.24 10.72
CA TYR A 2 0.99 -8.28 11.11
C TYR A 2 0.27 -7.99 12.43
N PHE A 3 0.74 -7.02 13.21
CA PHE A 3 0.04 -6.63 14.45
C PHE A 3 -1.38 -6.11 14.18
N SER A 4 -1.66 -5.60 12.99
CA SER A 4 -3.00 -5.15 12.60
C SER A 4 -4.00 -6.33 12.47
N MET A 5 -3.52 -7.57 12.49
CA MET A 5 -4.35 -8.77 12.55
C MET A 5 -4.67 -9.21 13.98
N PHE A 6 -4.05 -8.58 14.98
CA PHE A 6 -4.39 -8.82 16.38
C PHE A 6 -5.70 -8.14 16.74
N ASP A 7 -6.34 -8.59 17.80
CA ASP A 7 -7.45 -7.85 18.38
C ASP A 7 -6.99 -6.47 18.90
N ALA A 8 -7.96 -5.56 19.11
CA ALA A 8 -7.67 -4.17 19.48
C ALA A 8 -6.82 -4.04 20.75
N GLU A 9 -6.97 -4.93 21.70
CA GLU A 9 -6.19 -4.90 22.96
C GLU A 9 -4.75 -5.34 22.71
N SER A 10 -4.55 -6.47 22.03
CA SER A 10 -3.23 -7.05 21.79
C SER A 10 -2.41 -6.26 20.77
N GLY A 11 -3.06 -5.61 19.79
CA GLY A 11 -2.40 -4.83 18.73
C GLY A 11 -1.96 -3.44 19.16
N LYS A 12 -2.65 -2.83 20.12
CA LYS A 12 -2.46 -1.44 20.56
C LYS A 12 -1.01 -1.05 20.88
N PRO A 13 -0.21 -1.86 21.60
CA PRO A 13 1.18 -1.50 21.88
C PRO A 13 2.08 -1.34 20.63
N TYR A 14 1.68 -1.94 19.51
CA TYR A 14 2.47 -1.95 18.28
C TYR A 14 2.13 -0.82 17.31
N THR A 15 1.08 -0.06 17.57
CA THR A 15 0.67 1.07 16.70
C THR A 15 1.76 2.12 16.57
N ALA A 16 2.65 2.24 17.55
CA ALA A 16 3.80 3.14 17.50
C ALA A 16 4.78 2.84 16.35
N ALA A 17 4.79 1.61 15.80
CA ALA A 17 5.63 1.23 14.67
C ALA A 17 5.30 2.04 13.40
N TRP A 18 4.09 2.57 13.29
CA TRP A 18 3.72 3.45 12.19
C TRP A 18 4.52 4.74 12.13
N LYS A 19 5.07 5.20 13.27
CA LYS A 19 5.95 6.38 13.29
C LYS A 19 7.18 6.16 12.42
N SER A 20 7.81 4.99 12.50
CA SER A 20 8.97 4.64 11.66
C SER A 20 8.60 4.50 10.18
N ILE A 21 7.45 3.89 9.89
CA ILE A 21 6.99 3.77 8.50
C ILE A 21 6.73 5.13 7.86
N LEU A 22 6.14 6.06 8.61
CA LEU A 22 5.82 7.40 8.14
C LEU A 22 7.02 8.36 8.17
N ASP A 23 8.16 7.94 8.75
CA ASP A 23 9.34 8.79 8.87
C ASP A 23 10.10 8.85 7.52
N PRO A 24 10.27 10.06 6.94
CA PRO A 24 11.03 10.23 5.70
C PRO A 24 12.52 9.92 5.86
N ASN A 25 13.05 9.86 7.08
CA ASN A 25 14.43 9.43 7.34
C ASN A 25 14.56 7.91 7.46
N GLU A 26 13.45 7.18 7.52
CA GLU A 26 13.44 5.72 7.61
C GLU A 26 12.84 5.08 6.35
N PHE A 27 11.50 4.92 6.31
CA PHE A 27 10.84 4.12 5.27
C PHE A 27 10.04 4.96 4.27
N TRP A 28 9.61 6.19 4.67
CA TRP A 28 8.75 7.02 3.83
C TRP A 28 9.59 7.79 2.80
N THR A 29 9.89 7.15 1.70
CA THR A 29 10.58 7.76 0.56
C THR A 29 9.65 8.68 -0.23
N ARG A 30 10.14 9.32 -1.28
CA ARG A 30 9.30 10.10 -2.19
C ARG A 30 8.21 9.25 -2.86
N TRP A 31 8.53 7.98 -3.12
CA TRP A 31 7.62 6.96 -3.65
C TRP A 31 7.60 5.78 -2.67
N PRO A 32 6.86 5.93 -1.54
CA PRO A 32 6.93 4.98 -0.43
C PRO A 32 6.28 3.64 -0.78
N VAL A 33 6.50 2.62 0.00
CA VAL A 33 7.31 2.48 1.20
C VAL A 33 8.57 1.70 0.83
N ALA A 34 9.73 2.13 1.35
CA ALA A 34 10.97 1.41 1.12
C ALA A 34 10.95 0.02 1.78
N SER A 35 11.58 -0.97 1.15
CA SER A 35 11.67 -2.34 1.68
C SER A 35 12.66 -2.49 2.84
N ALA A 36 13.52 -1.47 3.06
CA ALA A 36 14.41 -1.40 4.20
C ALA A 36 14.49 0.05 4.70
N THR A 37 14.82 0.23 5.97
CA THR A 37 15.07 1.57 6.51
C THR A 37 16.35 2.19 5.91
N LYS A 38 16.30 3.49 5.65
CA LYS A 38 17.47 4.27 5.22
C LYS A 38 18.65 4.21 6.20
N MET A 39 18.39 3.85 7.45
CA MET A 39 19.42 3.66 8.47
C MET A 39 20.19 2.35 8.30
N CYS A 40 19.73 1.43 7.46
CA CYS A 40 20.43 0.18 7.18
C CYS A 40 21.71 0.46 6.36
N LYS A 41 22.85 -0.08 6.78
CA LYS A 41 24.12 0.07 6.03
C LYS A 41 24.09 -0.50 4.62
N ALA A 42 23.20 -1.45 4.36
CA ALA A 42 23.01 -2.07 3.06
C ALA A 42 21.90 -1.37 2.22
N TYR A 43 21.32 -0.28 2.72
CA TYR A 43 20.28 0.44 2.01
C TYR A 43 20.75 0.93 0.64
N SER A 44 19.98 0.63 -0.39
CA SER A 44 20.24 1.08 -1.76
C SER A 44 18.97 1.03 -2.61
N GLN A 45 18.65 2.14 -3.25
CA GLN A 45 17.55 2.21 -4.23
C GLN A 45 17.94 1.64 -5.62
N ASP A 46 19.23 1.40 -5.85
CA ASP A 46 19.77 0.92 -7.14
C ASP A 46 20.09 -0.58 -7.14
N VAL A 47 19.49 -1.32 -6.20
CA VAL A 47 19.71 -2.78 -6.09
C VAL A 47 21.21 -3.10 -5.98
N ALA A 48 21.90 -2.34 -5.16
CA ALA A 48 23.35 -2.47 -4.96
C ALA A 48 23.68 -2.99 -3.56
N PHE A 49 24.78 -3.70 -3.46
CA PHE A 49 25.36 -4.14 -2.20
C PHE A 49 26.85 -3.84 -2.23
N ASN A 50 27.39 -3.20 -1.17
CA ASN A 50 28.78 -2.71 -1.09
C ASN A 50 29.20 -1.93 -2.35
N GLY A 51 28.31 -1.03 -2.85
CA GLY A 51 28.59 -0.18 -4.00
C GLY A 51 28.59 -0.89 -5.35
N LYS A 52 28.28 -2.18 -5.40
CA LYS A 52 28.15 -2.94 -6.64
C LYS A 52 26.69 -3.32 -6.90
N ARG A 53 26.20 -3.05 -8.11
CA ARG A 53 24.91 -3.54 -8.54
C ARG A 53 24.94 -5.08 -8.60
N VAL A 54 24.04 -5.71 -7.86
CA VAL A 54 24.01 -7.18 -7.76
C VAL A 54 22.94 -7.82 -8.61
N GLY A 55 21.96 -7.06 -9.07
CA GLY A 55 20.82 -7.60 -9.82
C GLY A 55 19.91 -8.48 -8.97
N GLY A 56 18.81 -8.91 -9.55
CA GLY A 56 17.84 -9.79 -8.87
C GLY A 56 17.01 -9.10 -7.79
N CYS A 57 16.28 -9.91 -7.04
CA CYS A 57 15.30 -9.47 -6.05
C CYS A 57 15.98 -8.98 -4.77
N MET A 58 16.30 -7.69 -4.70
CA MET A 58 16.89 -7.07 -3.52
C MET A 58 15.85 -6.31 -2.71
N TRP A 59 15.72 -6.66 -1.43
CA TRP A 59 14.82 -6.04 -0.47
C TRP A 59 15.56 -5.07 0.48
N ASN A 60 16.49 -4.31 -0.07
CA ASN A 60 17.36 -3.43 0.70
C ASN A 60 17.13 -1.93 0.44
N GLY A 61 15.98 -1.57 -0.08
CA GLY A 61 15.62 -0.16 -0.33
C GLY A 61 14.50 0.04 -1.33
N PRO A 62 14.51 -0.62 -2.50
CA PRO A 62 13.45 -0.42 -3.50
C PRO A 62 12.05 -0.65 -2.95
N THR A 63 11.09 0.02 -3.54
CA THR A 63 9.67 -0.12 -3.21
C THR A 63 9.08 -1.28 -4.01
N TRP A 64 8.37 -2.15 -3.31
CA TRP A 64 7.77 -3.37 -3.88
C TRP A 64 6.25 -3.30 -3.86
N PRO A 65 5.55 -3.46 -4.99
CA PRO A 65 4.10 -3.57 -5.06
C PRO A 65 3.51 -4.58 -4.07
N HIS A 66 4.13 -5.74 -3.94
CA HIS A 66 3.74 -6.75 -2.94
C HIS A 66 3.77 -6.20 -1.51
N ALA A 67 4.88 -5.57 -1.12
CA ALA A 67 5.01 -4.98 0.21
C ALA A 67 4.01 -3.83 0.43
N ASN A 68 3.80 -2.99 -0.58
CA ASN A 68 2.82 -1.90 -0.52
C ASN A 68 1.38 -2.41 -0.34
N SER A 69 1.04 -3.54 -0.96
CA SER A 69 -0.26 -4.17 -0.74
C SER A 69 -0.45 -4.55 0.72
N ILE A 70 0.55 -5.19 1.33
CA ILE A 70 0.52 -5.56 2.76
C ILE A 70 0.43 -4.30 3.65
N VAL A 71 1.20 -3.27 3.33
CA VAL A 71 1.20 -2.02 4.10
C VAL A 71 -0.15 -1.32 4.00
N LEU A 72 -0.75 -1.20 2.81
CA LEU A 72 -2.06 -0.56 2.62
C LEU A 72 -3.17 -1.30 3.37
N SER A 73 -3.21 -2.62 3.28
CA SER A 73 -4.20 -3.40 4.03
C SER A 73 -3.99 -3.30 5.54
N ALA A 74 -2.73 -3.26 6.00
CA ALA A 74 -2.42 -3.03 7.42
C ALA A 74 -2.79 -1.60 7.87
N MET A 75 -2.61 -0.57 7.01
CA MET A 75 -3.07 0.79 7.30
C MET A 75 -4.59 0.83 7.46
N ALA A 76 -5.32 0.19 6.54
CA ALA A 76 -6.78 0.16 6.60
C ALA A 76 -7.28 -0.54 7.87
N ALA A 77 -6.72 -1.69 8.21
CA ALA A 77 -7.06 -2.37 9.46
C ALA A 77 -6.74 -1.51 10.68
N THR A 78 -5.57 -0.87 10.70
CA THR A 78 -5.17 -0.02 11.81
C THR A 78 -6.10 1.21 11.96
N LEU A 79 -6.47 1.85 10.86
CA LEU A 79 -7.38 3.01 10.89
C LEU A 79 -8.76 2.67 11.44
N ARG A 80 -9.23 1.42 11.26
CA ARG A 80 -10.51 0.96 11.78
C ARG A 80 -10.45 0.54 13.24
N GLU A 81 -9.38 -0.18 13.62
CA GLU A 81 -9.30 -0.86 14.91
C GLU A 81 -8.53 -0.06 15.97
N PHE A 82 -7.65 0.86 15.56
CA PHE A 82 -6.71 1.56 16.44
C PHE A 82 -6.76 3.09 16.22
N PRO A 83 -7.83 3.78 16.67
CA PRO A 83 -8.01 5.21 16.42
C PRO A 83 -6.94 6.10 17.05
N GLU A 84 -6.20 5.60 18.06
CA GLU A 84 -5.07 6.29 18.69
C GLU A 84 -3.76 6.19 17.90
N SER A 85 -3.75 5.44 16.81
CA SER A 85 -2.54 5.31 15.98
C SER A 85 -2.16 6.63 15.32
N PRO A 86 -0.88 6.82 14.95
CA PRO A 86 -0.45 8.04 14.25
C PRO A 86 -0.87 8.06 12.76
N LEU A 87 -1.59 7.04 12.30
CA LEU A 87 -2.08 6.98 10.93
C LEU A 87 -3.23 7.94 10.68
N THR A 88 -3.32 8.42 9.44
CA THR A 88 -4.48 9.14 8.93
C THR A 88 -4.91 8.55 7.59
N VAL A 89 -6.17 8.73 7.25
CA VAL A 89 -6.70 8.32 5.95
C VAL A 89 -5.97 9.05 4.81
N ASP A 90 -5.57 10.30 5.02
CA ASP A 90 -4.79 11.07 4.05
C ASP A 90 -3.42 10.43 3.77
N LYS A 91 -2.75 9.89 4.80
CA LYS A 91 -1.48 9.17 4.61
C LYS A 91 -1.66 7.84 3.87
N MET A 92 -2.75 7.16 4.12
CA MET A 92 -3.12 5.96 3.35
C MET A 92 -3.39 6.32 1.89
N TYR A 93 -4.11 7.40 1.63
CA TYR A 93 -4.37 7.88 0.27
C TYR A 93 -3.08 8.32 -0.45
N GLU A 94 -2.18 9.02 0.24
CA GLU A 94 -0.86 9.40 -0.30
C GLU A 94 -0.08 8.17 -0.78
N LEU A 95 -0.05 7.10 0.03
CA LEU A 95 0.58 5.83 -0.36
C LEU A 95 -0.13 5.19 -1.55
N LEU A 96 -1.46 5.08 -1.51
CA LEU A 96 -2.24 4.48 -2.60
C LEU A 96 -1.99 5.21 -3.91
N LYS A 97 -2.02 6.55 -3.90
CA LYS A 97 -1.75 7.38 -5.08
C LYS A 97 -0.35 7.18 -5.61
N SER A 98 0.66 7.21 -4.74
CA SER A 98 2.06 6.98 -5.12
C SER A 98 2.25 5.59 -5.71
N PHE A 99 1.69 4.57 -5.08
CA PHE A 99 1.73 3.20 -5.57
C PHE A 99 1.08 3.08 -6.95
N THR A 100 -0.11 3.67 -7.13
CA THR A 100 -0.82 3.68 -8.42
C THR A 100 0.02 4.35 -9.50
N MET A 101 0.48 5.57 -9.25
CA MET A 101 1.21 6.37 -10.25
C MET A 101 2.55 5.78 -10.63
N ALA A 102 3.21 5.03 -9.73
CA ALA A 102 4.45 4.31 -10.04
C ALA A 102 4.25 3.16 -11.05
N GLN A 103 3.02 2.75 -11.32
CA GLN A 103 2.69 1.74 -12.34
C GLN A 103 2.51 2.34 -13.74
N PHE A 104 2.81 3.63 -13.90
CA PHE A 104 2.78 4.32 -15.18
C PHE A 104 4.15 4.93 -15.48
N LYS A 105 4.62 4.77 -16.72
CA LYS A 105 5.91 5.31 -17.15
C LYS A 105 5.92 6.83 -17.02
N ASP A 106 6.90 7.35 -16.33
CA ASP A 106 7.05 8.79 -16.06
C ASP A 106 5.78 9.42 -15.44
N GLN A 107 4.97 8.58 -14.75
CA GLN A 107 3.68 8.94 -14.14
C GLN A 107 2.63 9.41 -15.16
N ASP A 108 2.78 9.05 -16.43
CA ASP A 108 1.78 9.32 -17.48
C ASP A 108 0.78 8.15 -17.55
N VAL A 109 -0.46 8.42 -17.21
CA VAL A 109 -1.55 7.41 -17.16
C VAL A 109 -1.86 6.77 -18.52
N HIS A 110 -1.38 7.35 -19.61
CA HIS A 110 -1.52 6.77 -20.96
C HIS A 110 -0.50 5.67 -21.25
N PHE A 111 0.52 5.51 -20.38
CA PHE A 111 1.57 4.51 -20.56
C PHE A 111 1.65 3.56 -19.36
N PRO A 112 0.74 2.57 -19.27
CA PRO A 112 0.83 1.52 -18.25
C PRO A 112 2.19 0.84 -18.30
N TRP A 113 2.81 0.69 -17.14
CA TRP A 113 4.14 0.13 -17.02
C TRP A 113 4.31 -0.53 -15.66
N THR A 114 3.75 -1.72 -15.53
CA THR A 114 3.79 -2.46 -14.28
C THR A 114 5.06 -3.28 -14.13
N GLY A 115 5.64 -3.29 -12.96
CA GLY A 115 6.86 -4.05 -12.66
C GLY A 115 6.93 -4.54 -11.22
N GLU A 116 7.89 -5.43 -10.99
CA GLU A 116 8.05 -6.10 -9.72
C GLU A 116 8.49 -5.16 -8.59
N TYR A 117 9.37 -4.20 -8.89
CA TYR A 117 9.82 -3.19 -7.92
C TYR A 117 10.42 -1.96 -8.61
N TYR A 118 10.41 -0.85 -7.92
CA TYR A 118 10.87 0.45 -8.41
C TYR A 118 11.64 1.22 -7.33
N SER A 119 12.37 2.25 -7.75
CA SER A 119 13.05 3.12 -6.81
C SER A 119 12.08 4.02 -6.06
N GLY A 120 12.21 4.07 -4.76
CA GLY A 120 11.46 5.00 -3.91
C GLY A 120 11.86 6.47 -4.09
N ASP A 121 12.93 6.77 -4.82
CA ASP A 121 13.39 8.14 -5.06
C ASP A 121 12.78 8.76 -6.32
N ASP A 122 12.63 7.97 -7.40
CA ASP A 122 12.26 8.48 -8.72
C ASP A 122 11.14 7.66 -9.43
N ALA A 123 10.58 6.66 -8.79
CA ALA A 123 9.59 5.73 -9.32
C ALA A 123 10.04 4.92 -10.55
N LYS A 124 11.33 5.01 -10.92
CA LYS A 124 11.83 4.21 -12.02
C LYS A 124 12.06 2.78 -11.61
N TRP A 125 11.70 1.87 -12.49
CA TRP A 125 11.91 0.46 -12.24
C TRP A 125 13.39 0.10 -12.11
N ARG A 126 13.64 -0.85 -11.24
CA ARG A 126 14.94 -1.46 -11.01
C ARG A 126 14.96 -2.94 -11.37
N THR A 127 13.85 -3.43 -11.90
CA THR A 127 13.65 -4.80 -12.37
C THR A 127 13.59 -4.83 -13.89
N ASP A 128 13.92 -5.96 -14.48
CA ASP A 128 13.68 -6.32 -15.88
C ASP A 128 12.39 -7.17 -16.05
N GLN A 129 11.73 -7.50 -14.95
CA GLN A 129 10.45 -8.21 -14.92
C GLN A 129 9.30 -7.24 -15.24
N ARG A 130 8.94 -7.16 -16.52
CA ARG A 130 7.83 -6.35 -17.02
C ARG A 130 6.50 -7.09 -16.82
N ASP A 131 5.43 -6.30 -16.65
CA ASP A 131 4.06 -6.82 -16.52
C ASP A 131 3.91 -7.82 -15.36
N TYR A 132 4.78 -7.69 -14.37
CA TYR A 132 4.84 -8.52 -13.18
C TYR A 132 4.62 -7.68 -11.92
N ASN A 133 3.36 -7.39 -11.66
CA ASN A 133 2.94 -6.66 -10.47
C ASN A 133 2.15 -7.59 -9.54
N HIS A 134 2.84 -8.32 -8.68
CA HIS A 134 2.20 -9.19 -7.70
C HIS A 134 1.67 -8.34 -6.53
N SER A 135 0.45 -7.89 -6.66
CA SER A 135 -0.23 -7.10 -5.65
C SER A 135 -1.70 -7.50 -5.50
N THR A 136 -2.29 -7.13 -4.39
CA THR A 136 -3.73 -7.26 -4.13
C THR A 136 -4.44 -5.92 -4.36
N TYR A 137 -4.03 -5.18 -5.40
CA TYR A 137 -4.47 -3.80 -5.63
C TYR A 137 -6.00 -3.66 -5.73
N ILE A 138 -6.65 -4.56 -6.44
CA ILE A 138 -8.12 -4.52 -6.60
C ILE A 138 -8.82 -4.83 -5.27
N ASP A 139 -8.29 -5.79 -4.51
CA ASP A 139 -8.83 -6.11 -3.17
C ASP A 139 -8.69 -4.92 -2.23
N ILE A 140 -7.59 -4.15 -2.32
CA ILE A 140 -7.41 -2.93 -1.56
C ILE A 140 -8.49 -1.90 -1.90
N LEU A 141 -8.80 -1.70 -3.19
CA LEU A 141 -9.83 -0.75 -3.60
C LEU A 141 -11.21 -1.17 -3.07
N ILE A 142 -11.56 -2.45 -3.17
CA ILE A 142 -12.88 -2.97 -2.79
C ILE A 142 -12.98 -3.14 -1.26
N ALA A 143 -12.04 -3.87 -0.66
CA ALA A 143 -12.14 -4.24 0.74
C ALA A 143 -11.58 -3.18 1.69
N ASP A 144 -10.50 -2.49 1.30
CA ASP A 144 -9.82 -1.57 2.20
C ASP A 144 -10.30 -0.12 2.01
N ILE A 145 -10.45 0.37 0.80
CA ILE A 145 -10.90 1.75 0.53
C ILE A 145 -12.41 1.86 0.57
N ALA A 146 -13.13 1.16 -0.31
CA ALA A 146 -14.60 1.17 -0.32
C ALA A 146 -15.19 0.42 0.89
N GLY A 147 -14.39 -0.40 1.55
CA GLY A 147 -14.70 -0.98 2.84
C GLY A 147 -15.70 -2.12 2.82
N LEU A 148 -15.89 -2.78 1.68
CA LEU A 148 -16.75 -3.95 1.61
C LEU A 148 -16.12 -5.10 2.41
N ARG A 149 -16.81 -5.50 3.48
CA ARG A 149 -16.33 -6.56 4.38
C ARG A 149 -17.05 -7.87 4.09
N PRO A 150 -16.34 -8.90 3.62
CA PRO A 150 -16.98 -10.21 3.40
C PRO A 150 -17.42 -10.82 4.72
N ARG A 151 -18.64 -11.37 4.74
CA ARG A 151 -19.24 -12.03 5.90
C ARG A 151 -19.86 -13.37 5.47
N ASN A 152 -20.05 -14.26 6.45
CA ASN A 152 -20.66 -15.57 6.25
C ASN A 152 -22.17 -15.57 6.53
N ASP A 153 -22.74 -14.42 6.89
CA ASP A 153 -24.15 -14.21 7.14
C ASP A 153 -24.80 -13.34 6.02
N ASP A 154 -26.08 -13.08 6.11
CA ASP A 154 -26.82 -12.29 5.12
C ASP A 154 -26.63 -10.76 5.28
N VAL A 155 -25.64 -10.34 6.05
CA VAL A 155 -25.34 -8.92 6.30
C VAL A 155 -24.32 -8.43 5.28
N ILE A 156 -24.59 -7.29 4.66
CA ILE A 156 -23.65 -6.53 3.86
C ILE A 156 -23.07 -5.44 4.76
N GLU A 157 -21.78 -5.52 4.99
CA GLU A 157 -21.05 -4.58 5.84
C GLU A 157 -20.13 -3.72 4.99
N VAL A 158 -20.24 -2.40 5.14
CA VAL A 158 -19.41 -1.42 4.39
C VAL A 158 -18.83 -0.40 5.37
N HIS A 159 -17.50 -0.35 5.47
CA HIS A 159 -16.74 0.56 6.32
C HIS A 159 -15.69 1.32 5.49
N PRO A 160 -16.09 2.36 4.75
CA PRO A 160 -15.21 3.07 3.83
C PRO A 160 -14.13 3.86 4.56
N LEU A 161 -12.99 4.06 3.89
CA LEU A 161 -11.89 4.91 4.34
C LEU A 161 -11.59 5.94 3.24
N PHE A 162 -12.36 7.02 3.22
CA PHE A 162 -12.22 8.07 2.22
C PHE A 162 -11.45 9.28 2.78
N SER A 163 -10.43 9.69 2.04
CA SER A 163 -9.76 10.97 2.26
C SER A 163 -10.53 12.06 1.51
N ALA A 164 -10.68 13.23 2.11
CA ALA A 164 -11.24 14.41 1.44
C ALA A 164 -10.42 14.85 0.20
N GLN A 165 -9.22 14.31 0.03
CA GLN A 165 -8.36 14.55 -1.12
C GLN A 165 -8.63 13.57 -2.29
N MET A 166 -9.41 12.50 -2.05
CA MET A 166 -9.75 11.54 -3.10
C MET A 166 -10.77 12.16 -4.06
N PRO A 167 -10.64 11.93 -5.37
CA PRO A 167 -11.73 12.23 -6.28
C PRO A 167 -12.92 11.31 -5.97
N PRO A 168 -14.16 11.77 -6.22
CA PRO A 168 -15.32 10.89 -6.13
C PRO A 168 -15.13 9.66 -7.01
N PHE A 169 -15.53 8.50 -6.51
CA PHE A 169 -15.46 7.27 -7.28
C PHE A 169 -16.69 6.38 -7.04
N VAL A 170 -16.88 5.47 -7.95
CA VAL A 170 -17.98 4.51 -7.92
C VAL A 170 -17.42 3.11 -8.11
N ILE A 171 -17.83 2.19 -7.27
CA ILE A 171 -17.68 0.75 -7.51
C ILE A 171 -19.07 0.19 -7.79
N ASP A 172 -19.26 -0.33 -8.98
CA ASP A 172 -20.54 -0.87 -9.44
C ASP A 172 -20.40 -2.32 -9.88
N GLY A 173 -21.52 -3.02 -9.90
CA GLY A 173 -21.58 -4.41 -10.37
C GLY A 173 -21.03 -5.44 -9.41
N ILE A 174 -20.76 -5.08 -8.15
CA ILE A 174 -20.39 -6.05 -7.12
C ILE A 174 -21.56 -7.00 -6.88
N ARG A 175 -21.31 -8.31 -6.96
CA ARG A 175 -22.31 -9.33 -6.63
C ARG A 175 -21.96 -10.00 -5.32
N HIS A 176 -22.88 -9.93 -4.36
CA HIS A 176 -22.73 -10.56 -3.06
C HIS A 176 -24.09 -11.15 -2.61
N LEU A 177 -24.11 -12.43 -2.25
CA LEU A 177 -25.30 -13.15 -1.77
C LEU A 177 -26.54 -12.97 -2.67
N GLY A 178 -26.35 -12.90 -3.99
CA GLY A 178 -27.43 -12.69 -4.96
C GLY A 178 -27.86 -11.24 -5.17
N TRP A 179 -27.32 -10.29 -4.38
CA TRP A 179 -27.55 -8.85 -4.52
C TRP A 179 -26.53 -8.20 -5.46
N GLY A 180 -26.98 -7.21 -6.19
CA GLY A 180 -26.10 -6.27 -6.89
C GLY A 180 -25.84 -5.06 -6.01
N LEU A 181 -24.56 -4.73 -5.78
CA LEU A 181 -24.14 -3.61 -4.95
C LEU A 181 -23.50 -2.54 -5.81
N ARG A 182 -23.77 -1.31 -5.44
CA ARG A 182 -23.07 -0.11 -5.91
C ARG A 182 -22.64 0.71 -4.70
N ILE A 183 -21.38 1.14 -4.67
CA ILE A 183 -20.82 2.01 -3.65
C ILE A 183 -20.44 3.31 -4.34
N ASP A 184 -21.03 4.41 -3.92
CA ASP A 184 -20.78 5.77 -4.41
C ASP A 184 -20.17 6.61 -3.31
N GLU A 185 -19.16 7.44 -3.66
CA GLU A 185 -18.58 8.49 -2.81
C GLU A 185 -18.27 9.75 -3.60
#